data_e6a3ee80f3422648690d6cc870f3a978
#
_entry.id   e6a3ee80f3422648690d6cc870f3a978
#
_cell.length_a   1.000
_cell.length_b   1.000
_cell.length_c   1.000
_cell.angle_alpha   90.00
_cell.angle_beta   90.00
_cell.angle_gamma   90.00
#
_symmetry.space_group_name_H-M   'P 1'
#
loop_
_entity.id
_entity.type
_entity.pdbx_description
1 polymer ?
#
loop_
_entity_poly.entity_id
_entity_poly.type
_entity_poly.pdbx_seq_one_letter_code
_entity_poly.pdbx_strand_id
1 'polypeptide(L)'
;MRQQFKGGINMKNITKQQYDFALTRIEELLPLVDDNTPANDRNAIELTVMSDIVIDYEKEHYPIAKPTVAQLIQLSLEEKQMTQKQLALEIGISASRINDYVSGRAEPTLKIARMLCNVLGITPAAMLGL
;
A
#
# COMPACT_ATOMS: atom_id res chain seq x y z
N MET A 1 30.36 -1.67 20.43
CA MET A 1 29.78 -1.63 20.42
C MET A 1 29.01 -1.75 20.50
N ARG A 2 29.19 -1.85 20.37
CA ARG A 2 28.43 -1.97 20.36
C ARG A 2 27.50 -1.79 20.29
N GLN A 3 27.19 -1.59 20.06
CA GLN A 3 26.34 -1.29 20.08
C GLN A 3 25.52 -1.48 19.63
N GLN A 4 25.56 -1.47 19.34
CA GLN A 4 24.78 -1.52 18.86
C GLN A 4 23.93 -2.19 18.42
N PHE A 5 24.16 -2.71 18.74
CA PHE A 5 23.22 -3.58 18.23
C PHE A 5 22.23 -3.92 19.17
N LYS A 6 21.40 -3.28 19.38
CA LYS A 6 20.33 -3.46 20.07
C LYS A 6 19.42 -4.36 19.46
N GLY A 7 19.34 -5.52 19.83
CA GLY A 7 18.35 -6.42 19.33
C GLY A 7 18.45 -6.68 17.85
N GLY A 8 19.61 -6.51 17.30
CA GLY A 8 19.81 -6.90 15.95
C GLY A 8 20.09 -5.78 14.98
N ILE A 9 19.84 -6.06 13.73
CA ILE A 9 20.22 -5.18 12.64
C ILE A 9 19.31 -3.97 12.56
N ASN A 10 19.88 -2.80 12.44
CA ASN A 10 19.13 -1.60 12.18
C ASN A 10 18.95 -1.43 10.68
N MET A 11 17.79 -1.84 10.20
CA MET A 11 17.50 -1.85 8.77
C MET A 11 17.33 -0.46 8.16
N LYS A 12 17.24 0.58 9.00
CA LYS A 12 17.12 1.94 8.49
C LYS A 12 18.42 2.49 7.91
N ASN A 13 19.54 1.80 8.18
CA ASN A 13 20.83 2.26 7.68
C ASN A 13 21.32 1.48 6.46
N ILE A 14 20.41 0.87 5.74
CA ILE A 14 20.75 0.12 4.53
C ILE A 14 21.23 1.07 3.45
N THR A 15 22.39 0.76 2.87
CA THR A 15 22.95 1.57 1.79
C THR A 15 22.38 1.15 0.44
N LYS A 16 22.54 2.01 -0.56
CA LYS A 16 22.15 1.67 -1.94
C LYS A 16 22.90 0.45 -2.44
N GLN A 17 24.19 0.31 -2.10
CA GLN A 17 24.96 -0.86 -2.51
C GLN A 17 24.40 -2.14 -1.89
N GLN A 18 24.01 -2.07 -0.62
CA GLN A 18 23.40 -3.22 0.05
C GLN A 18 22.06 -3.59 -0.59
N TYR A 19 21.28 -2.60 -0.94
CA TYR A 19 20.01 -2.82 -1.62
C TYR A 19 20.23 -3.47 -2.99
N ASP A 20 21.15 -2.93 -3.79
CA ASP A 20 21.44 -3.47 -5.12
C ASP A 20 21.99 -4.91 -5.03
N PHE A 21 22.85 -5.18 -4.05
CA PHE A 21 23.35 -6.52 -3.81
C PHE A 21 22.19 -7.47 -3.46
N ALA A 22 21.30 -7.02 -2.58
CA ALA A 22 20.15 -7.85 -2.16
C ALA A 22 19.24 -8.20 -3.34
N LEU A 23 18.98 -7.24 -4.23
CA LEU A 23 18.19 -7.50 -5.44
C LEU A 23 18.84 -8.58 -6.31
N THR A 24 20.16 -8.49 -6.52
CA THR A 24 20.88 -9.47 -7.32
C THR A 24 20.84 -10.85 -6.67
N ARG A 25 21.05 -10.92 -5.35
CA ARG A 25 21.00 -12.20 -4.65
C ARG A 25 19.61 -12.83 -4.70
N ILE A 26 18.56 -12.04 -4.62
CA ILE A 26 17.21 -12.55 -4.72
C ILE A 26 17.02 -13.24 -6.07
N GLU A 27 17.46 -12.62 -7.16
CA GLU A 27 17.37 -13.21 -8.49
C GLU A 27 18.12 -14.55 -8.56
N GLU A 28 19.27 -14.64 -7.92
CA GLU A 28 20.06 -15.88 -7.89
C GLU A 28 19.42 -16.96 -7.02
N LEU A 29 18.74 -16.56 -5.95
CA LEU A 29 18.17 -17.51 -4.99
C LEU A 29 16.78 -18.03 -5.38
N LEU A 30 16.01 -17.23 -6.12
CA LEU A 30 14.65 -17.62 -6.48
C LEU A 30 14.56 -18.99 -7.18
N PRO A 31 15.44 -19.32 -8.13
CA PRO A 31 15.37 -20.64 -8.76
C PRO A 31 15.73 -21.81 -7.83
N LEU A 32 16.37 -21.51 -6.68
CA LEU A 32 16.84 -22.53 -5.75
C LEU A 32 15.87 -22.83 -4.61
N VAL A 33 14.77 -22.07 -4.54
CA VAL A 33 13.80 -22.16 -3.44
C VAL A 33 12.41 -22.31 -4.04
N ASP A 34 11.63 -23.26 -3.50
CA ASP A 34 10.24 -23.46 -3.93
C ASP A 34 9.37 -23.75 -2.70
N ASP A 35 8.11 -24.06 -2.95
CA ASP A 35 7.15 -24.32 -1.88
C ASP A 35 7.51 -25.53 -1.02
N ASN A 36 8.33 -26.44 -1.54
CA ASN A 36 8.75 -27.64 -0.82
C ASN A 36 10.07 -27.46 -0.08
N THR A 37 10.73 -26.32 -0.24
CA THR A 37 11.99 -26.06 0.43
C THR A 37 11.74 -25.83 1.92
N PRO A 38 12.45 -26.55 2.82
CA PRO A 38 12.27 -26.34 4.26
C PRO A 38 12.65 -24.92 4.67
N ALA A 39 11.95 -24.41 5.69
CA ALA A 39 12.19 -23.04 6.16
C ALA A 39 13.60 -22.83 6.72
N ASN A 40 14.25 -23.91 7.18
CA ASN A 40 15.61 -23.83 7.70
C ASN A 40 16.69 -24.10 6.64
N ASP A 41 16.28 -24.22 5.39
CA ASP A 41 17.22 -24.36 4.29
C ASP A 41 18.03 -23.06 4.15
N ARG A 42 19.30 -23.22 3.86
CA ARG A 42 20.24 -22.12 3.77
C ARG A 42 19.81 -21.05 2.75
N ASN A 43 19.39 -21.52 1.56
CA ASN A 43 18.93 -20.62 0.50
C ASN A 43 17.62 -19.93 0.87
N ALA A 44 16.71 -20.63 1.53
CA ALA A 44 15.46 -20.07 1.99
C ALA A 44 15.69 -18.97 3.03
N ILE A 45 16.61 -19.22 3.96
CA ILE A 45 16.95 -18.22 4.98
C ILE A 45 17.59 -17.00 4.33
N GLU A 46 18.51 -17.20 3.42
CA GLU A 46 19.18 -16.08 2.74
C GLU A 46 18.17 -15.28 1.93
N LEU A 47 17.25 -15.94 1.24
CA LEU A 47 16.22 -15.27 0.47
C LEU A 47 15.35 -14.38 1.37
N THR A 48 14.99 -14.87 2.55
CA THR A 48 14.21 -14.08 3.51
C THR A 48 14.99 -12.86 3.98
N VAL A 49 16.27 -13.03 4.32
CA VAL A 49 17.11 -11.92 4.77
C VAL A 49 17.26 -10.86 3.68
N MET A 50 17.54 -11.30 2.46
CA MET A 50 17.69 -10.36 1.34
C MET A 50 16.39 -9.64 1.02
N SER A 51 15.27 -10.34 1.10
CA SER A 51 13.94 -9.75 0.90
C SER A 51 13.63 -8.70 1.94
N ASP A 52 13.97 -8.95 3.20
CA ASP A 52 13.76 -7.98 4.28
C ASP A 52 14.58 -6.70 4.05
N ILE A 53 15.81 -6.85 3.55
CA ILE A 53 16.65 -5.70 3.22
C ILE A 53 15.97 -4.85 2.13
N VAL A 54 15.48 -5.50 1.08
CA VAL A 54 14.80 -4.80 -0.02
C VAL A 54 13.55 -4.09 0.48
N ILE A 55 12.72 -4.78 1.26
CA ILE A 55 11.48 -4.23 1.78
C ILE A 55 11.75 -2.99 2.64
N ASP A 56 12.71 -3.09 3.56
CA ASP A 56 13.01 -1.98 4.47
C ASP A 56 13.61 -0.78 3.74
N TYR A 57 14.47 -1.03 2.76
CA TYR A 57 15.03 0.06 1.96
C TYR A 57 13.93 0.77 1.16
N GLU A 58 13.04 0.00 0.55
CA GLU A 58 11.97 0.57 -0.27
C GLU A 58 10.93 1.33 0.55
N LYS A 59 10.67 0.90 1.77
CA LYS A 59 9.79 1.65 2.67
C LYS A 59 10.30 3.06 2.94
N GLU A 60 11.60 3.20 3.05
CA GLU A 60 12.20 4.49 3.35
C GLU A 60 12.39 5.36 2.10
N HIS A 61 12.80 4.76 0.99
CA HIS A 61 13.17 5.50 -0.21
C HIS A 61 12.08 5.58 -1.26
N TYR A 62 11.16 4.63 -1.26
CA TYR A 62 10.06 4.58 -2.24
C TYR A 62 8.74 4.31 -1.55
N PRO A 63 8.33 5.16 -0.60
CA PRO A 63 7.09 4.91 0.13
C PRO A 63 5.89 4.98 -0.80
N ILE A 64 4.97 4.05 -0.60
CA ILE A 64 3.70 4.07 -1.32
C ILE A 64 2.79 5.04 -0.61
N ALA A 65 2.39 6.11 -1.30
CA ALA A 65 1.47 7.07 -0.75
C ALA A 65 0.09 6.44 -0.57
N LYS A 66 -0.59 6.77 0.52
CA LYS A 66 -1.96 6.32 0.73
C LYS A 66 -2.86 6.97 -0.33
N PRO A 67 -3.86 6.24 -0.86
CA PRO A 67 -4.75 6.84 -1.84
C PRO A 67 -5.55 7.99 -1.22
N THR A 68 -5.80 9.02 -2.02
CA THR A 68 -6.64 10.14 -1.60
C THR A 68 -8.11 9.70 -1.66
N VAL A 69 -8.99 10.48 -1.02
CA VAL A 69 -10.43 10.24 -1.09
C VAL A 69 -10.90 10.25 -2.54
N ALA A 70 -10.40 11.18 -3.35
CA ALA A 70 -10.72 11.26 -4.77
C ALA A 70 -10.38 9.96 -5.48
N GLN A 71 -9.17 9.43 -5.24
CA GLN A 71 -8.72 8.17 -5.84
C GLN A 71 -9.56 6.99 -5.37
N LEU A 72 -9.90 6.93 -4.09
CA LEU A 72 -10.73 5.86 -3.55
C LEU A 72 -12.10 5.82 -4.21
N ILE A 73 -12.71 6.99 -4.39
CA ILE A 73 -14.01 7.07 -5.05
C ILE A 73 -13.90 6.64 -6.52
N GLN A 74 -12.89 7.14 -7.22
CA GLN A 74 -12.68 6.79 -8.63
C GLN A 74 -12.51 5.29 -8.82
N LEU A 75 -11.65 4.67 -8.00
CA LEU A 75 -11.41 3.23 -8.09
C LEU A 75 -12.67 2.43 -7.78
N SER A 76 -13.44 2.86 -6.78
CA SER A 76 -14.67 2.16 -6.40
C SER A 76 -15.73 2.25 -7.48
N LEU A 77 -15.85 3.40 -8.13
CA LEU A 77 -16.79 3.56 -9.23
C LEU A 77 -16.42 2.67 -10.41
N GLU A 78 -15.13 2.55 -10.70
CA GLU A 78 -14.66 1.66 -11.76
C GLU A 78 -14.96 0.20 -11.44
N GLU A 79 -14.65 -0.23 -10.22
CA GLU A 79 -14.90 -1.59 -9.79
C GLU A 79 -16.36 -1.98 -9.87
N LYS A 80 -17.23 -1.06 -9.47
CA LYS A 80 -18.68 -1.31 -9.46
C LYS A 80 -19.35 -0.95 -10.77
N GLN A 81 -18.61 -0.43 -11.73
CA GLN A 81 -19.15 0.03 -13.00
C GLN A 81 -20.30 1.01 -12.79
N MET A 82 -20.11 1.91 -11.85
CA MET A 82 -21.09 2.90 -11.44
C MET A 82 -20.66 4.29 -11.95
N THR A 83 -21.62 5.07 -12.41
CA THR A 83 -21.34 6.45 -12.84
C THR A 83 -21.46 7.40 -11.65
N GLN A 84 -20.86 8.59 -11.80
CA GLN A 84 -21.00 9.64 -10.79
C GLN A 84 -22.46 10.02 -10.57
N LYS A 85 -23.24 10.02 -11.63
CA LYS A 85 -24.67 10.34 -11.56
C LYS A 85 -25.43 9.29 -10.75
N GLN A 86 -25.12 8.02 -10.95
CA GLN A 86 -25.74 6.94 -10.19
C GLN A 86 -25.40 7.05 -8.71
N LEU A 87 -24.13 7.34 -8.41
CA LEU A 87 -23.70 7.51 -7.02
C LEU A 87 -24.42 8.70 -6.38
N ALA A 88 -24.52 9.81 -7.10
CA ALA A 88 -25.22 11.00 -6.61
C ALA A 88 -26.67 10.69 -6.23
N LEU A 89 -27.36 9.91 -7.08
CA LEU A 89 -28.73 9.50 -6.80
C LEU A 89 -28.82 8.62 -5.57
N GLU A 90 -27.88 7.69 -5.40
CA GLU A 90 -27.90 6.79 -4.24
C GLU A 90 -27.65 7.52 -2.93
N ILE A 91 -26.78 8.51 -2.94
CA ILE A 91 -26.43 9.25 -1.74
C ILE A 91 -27.40 10.41 -1.49
N GLY A 92 -28.03 10.91 -2.54
CA GLY A 92 -28.98 12.00 -2.43
C GLY A 92 -28.34 13.38 -2.47
N ILE A 93 -27.25 13.53 -3.22
CA ILE A 93 -26.61 14.81 -3.45
C ILE A 93 -26.46 15.03 -4.95
N SER A 94 -26.01 16.21 -5.34
CA SER A 94 -25.89 16.54 -6.75
C SER A 94 -24.67 15.83 -7.38
N ALA A 95 -24.75 15.55 -8.67
CA ALA A 95 -23.63 14.99 -9.42
C ALA A 95 -22.45 15.96 -9.42
N SER A 96 -22.71 17.25 -9.37
CA SER A 96 -21.68 18.28 -9.28
C SER A 96 -20.84 18.13 -8.01
N ARG A 97 -21.50 17.82 -6.88
CA ARG A 97 -20.79 17.60 -5.62
C ARG A 97 -19.94 16.33 -5.67
N ILE A 98 -20.45 15.28 -6.27
CA ILE A 98 -19.67 14.06 -6.48
C ILE A 98 -18.43 14.39 -7.32
N ASN A 99 -18.59 15.18 -8.37
CA ASN A 99 -17.48 15.57 -9.21
C ASN A 99 -16.43 16.38 -8.44
N ASP A 100 -16.86 17.23 -7.51
CA ASP A 100 -15.93 17.98 -6.66
C ASP A 100 -15.08 17.03 -5.81
N TYR A 101 -15.68 15.97 -5.28
CA TYR A 101 -14.93 14.98 -4.50
C TYR A 101 -13.98 14.19 -5.39
N VAL A 102 -14.45 13.75 -6.56
CA VAL A 102 -13.65 12.94 -7.49
C VAL A 102 -12.47 13.72 -8.05
N SER A 103 -12.62 15.03 -8.23
CA SER A 103 -11.55 15.87 -8.74
C SER A 103 -10.63 16.41 -7.65
N GLY A 104 -10.97 16.16 -6.38
CA GLY A 104 -10.15 16.64 -5.26
C GLY A 104 -10.37 18.10 -4.91
N ARG A 105 -11.37 18.76 -5.49
CA ARG A 105 -11.68 20.14 -5.17
C ARG A 105 -12.32 20.32 -3.80
N ALA A 106 -12.96 19.28 -3.29
CA ALA A 106 -13.61 19.31 -1.97
C ALA A 106 -13.50 17.95 -1.32
N GLU A 107 -13.56 17.93 0.01
CA GLU A 107 -13.62 16.68 0.76
C GLU A 107 -15.03 16.48 1.28
N PRO A 108 -15.51 15.23 1.33
CA PRO A 108 -16.83 14.96 1.88
C PRO A 108 -16.88 15.30 3.37
N THR A 109 -18.05 15.74 3.82
CA THR A 109 -18.33 15.83 5.26
C THR A 109 -18.33 14.41 5.84
N LEU A 110 -18.25 14.30 7.17
CA LEU A 110 -18.31 12.99 7.81
C LEU A 110 -19.59 12.24 7.47
N LYS A 111 -20.72 12.96 7.37
CA LYS A 111 -21.99 12.36 7.00
C LYS A 111 -21.94 11.74 5.60
N ILE A 112 -21.42 12.50 4.65
CA ILE A 112 -21.31 12.03 3.26
C ILE A 112 -20.26 10.91 3.18
N ALA A 113 -19.17 11.04 3.93
CA ALA A 113 -18.13 10.00 3.95
C ALA A 113 -18.70 8.67 4.43
N ARG A 114 -19.57 8.66 5.44
CA ARG A 114 -20.23 7.43 5.89
C ARG A 114 -21.07 6.81 4.80
N MET A 115 -21.82 7.65 4.08
CA MET A 115 -22.65 7.17 2.97
C MET A 115 -21.80 6.58 1.85
N LEU A 116 -20.67 7.22 1.53
CA LEU A 116 -19.74 6.73 0.52
C LEU A 116 -19.16 5.38 0.93
N CYS A 117 -18.78 5.24 2.21
CA CYS A 117 -18.29 3.96 2.70
C CYS A 117 -19.33 2.86 2.53
N ASN A 118 -20.57 3.15 2.87
CA ASN A 118 -21.65 2.16 2.80
C ASN A 118 -21.99 1.78 1.36
N VAL A 119 -22.08 2.74 0.47
CA VAL A 119 -22.47 2.50 -0.93
C VAL A 119 -21.32 1.88 -1.71
N LEU A 120 -20.12 2.38 -1.53
CA LEU A 120 -18.97 1.96 -2.34
C LEU A 120 -18.14 0.86 -1.70
N GLY A 121 -18.40 0.51 -0.45
CA GLY A 121 -17.63 -0.52 0.23
C GLY A 121 -16.23 -0.08 0.63
N ILE A 122 -15.99 1.22 0.73
CA ILE A 122 -14.71 1.75 1.21
C ILE A 122 -14.68 1.63 2.72
N THR A 123 -13.54 1.16 3.25
CA THR A 123 -13.42 1.06 4.71
C THR A 123 -13.32 2.43 5.35
N PRO A 124 -13.84 2.61 6.56
CA PRO A 124 -13.68 3.89 7.26
C PRO A 124 -12.22 4.30 7.46
N ALA A 125 -11.34 3.34 7.74
CA ALA A 125 -9.93 3.64 7.89
C ALA A 125 -9.33 4.23 6.61
N ALA A 126 -9.65 3.65 5.46
CA ALA A 126 -9.15 4.15 4.18
C ALA A 126 -9.74 5.54 3.89
N MET A 127 -11.03 5.73 4.13
CA MET A 127 -11.70 7.01 3.89
C MET A 127 -11.10 8.13 4.75
N LEU A 128 -10.72 7.83 5.99
CA LEU A 128 -10.16 8.82 6.90
C LEU A 128 -8.63 8.93 6.79
N GLY A 129 -7.99 8.11 5.98
CA GLY A 129 -6.54 8.16 5.82
C GLY A 129 -5.76 7.57 6.98
N LEU A 130 -6.34 6.64 7.69
CA LEU A 130 -5.70 6.02 8.86
C LEU A 130 -4.86 4.82 8.49
#